data_3403287f78ff79e817ebb362ca89f6a3
#
_entry.id   3403287f78ff79e817ebb362ca89f6a3
#
_cell.length_a   1.000
_cell.length_b   1.000
_cell.length_c   1.000
_cell.angle_alpha   90.00
_cell.angle_beta   90.00
_cell.angle_gamma   90.00
#
_symmetry.space_group_name_H-M   'P 1'
#
loop_
_entity.id
_entity.type
_entity.pdbx_description
1 polymer ?
#
loop_
_entity_poly.entity_id
_entity_poly.type
_entity_poly.pdbx_seq_one_letter_code
_entity_poly.pdbx_strand_id
1 'polypeptide(L)' 'MKYQVYENIRKIRELKNLTREYVAAELHMSTSGYGKIERGDVDLTVSKLIEIAKVLQVSTDFIFKFNVSLFFNEKENN' A
#
# COMPACT_ATOMS: atom_id res chain seq x y z
N MET A 1 4.38 4.30 -13.16
CA MET A 1 4.96 4.88 -11.95
C MET A 1 3.92 5.05 -10.88
N LYS A 2 2.95 5.90 -11.17
CA LYS A 2 1.86 6.18 -10.25
C LYS A 2 1.11 4.91 -9.85
N TYR A 3 0.83 4.06 -10.81
CA TYR A 3 0.07 2.85 -10.55
C TYR A 3 0.85 1.85 -9.70
N GLN A 4 2.16 1.87 -9.80
CA GLN A 4 2.99 0.96 -9.02
C GLN A 4 2.86 1.23 -7.52
N VAL A 5 2.81 2.51 -7.13
CA VAL A 5 2.65 2.88 -5.73
C VAL A 5 1.31 2.37 -5.18
N TYR A 6 0.24 2.56 -5.93
CA TYR A 6 -1.09 2.10 -5.50
C TYR A 6 -1.12 0.59 -5.33
N GLU A 7 -0.57 -0.11 -6.30
CA GLU A 7 -0.52 -1.56 -6.26
C GLU A 7 0.34 -2.04 -5.09
N ASN A 8 1.45 -1.35 -4.83
CA ASN A 8 2.32 -1.70 -3.71
C ASN A 8 1.60 -1.57 -2.39
N ILE A 9 0.82 -0.50 -2.21
CA ILE A 9 0.04 -0.31 -0.99
C ILE A 9 -0.89 -1.51 -0.79
N ARG A 10 -1.61 -1.90 -1.81
CA ARG A 10 -2.53 -3.04 -1.71
C ARG A 10 -1.79 -4.32 -1.37
N LYS A 11 -0.69 -4.59 -2.06
CA LYS A 11 0.06 -5.82 -1.83
C LYS A 11 0.67 -5.89 -0.44
N ILE A 12 1.20 -4.77 0.04
CA ILE A 12 1.74 -4.72 1.40
C ILE A 12 0.63 -4.98 2.40
N ARG A 13 -0.52 -4.35 2.21
CA ARG A 13 -1.67 -4.57 3.08
C ARG A 13 -2.04 -6.05 3.13
N GLU A 14 -2.14 -6.67 1.95
CA GLU A 14 -2.52 -8.08 1.87
C GLU A 14 -1.48 -8.99 2.52
N LEU A 15 -0.20 -8.70 2.31
CA LEU A 15 0.86 -9.49 2.93
C LEU A 15 0.84 -9.39 4.45
N LYS A 16 0.34 -8.29 4.98
CA LYS A 16 0.21 -8.11 6.42
C LYS A 16 -1.12 -8.62 6.96
N ASN A 17 -1.93 -9.21 6.08
CA ASN A 17 -3.24 -9.76 6.45
C ASN A 17 -4.18 -8.71 7.03
N LEU A 18 -4.11 -7.50 6.49
CA LEU A 18 -4.99 -6.41 6.90
C LEU A 18 -6.11 -6.26 5.87
N THR A 19 -7.31 -5.96 6.36
CA THR A 19 -8.45 -5.73 5.47
C THR A 19 -8.51 -4.27 5.07
N ARG A 20 -9.20 -4.00 3.95
CA ARG A 20 -9.46 -2.62 3.55
C ARG A 20 -10.26 -1.89 4.63
N GLU A 21 -11.21 -2.60 5.23
CA GLU A 21 -12.03 -2.04 6.29
C GLU A 21 -11.17 -1.55 7.46
N TYR A 22 -10.22 -2.36 7.85
CA TYR A 22 -9.34 -2.00 8.95
C TYR A 22 -8.51 -0.75 8.63
N VAL A 23 -7.86 -0.76 7.46
CA VAL A 23 -7.00 0.36 7.08
C VAL A 23 -7.82 1.63 6.92
N ALA A 24 -8.99 1.52 6.27
CA ALA A 24 -9.86 2.67 6.08
C ALA A 24 -10.26 3.28 7.44
N ALA A 25 -10.64 2.41 8.39
CA ALA A 25 -11.04 2.89 9.71
C ALA A 25 -9.89 3.62 10.40
N GLU A 26 -8.68 3.09 10.29
CA GLU A 26 -7.51 3.73 10.90
C GLU A 26 -7.21 5.09 10.25
N LEU A 27 -7.57 5.24 8.98
CA LEU A 27 -7.38 6.49 8.26
C LEU A 27 -8.58 7.44 8.40
N HIS A 28 -9.61 7.04 9.15
CA HIS A 28 -10.85 7.79 9.29
C HIS A 28 -11.52 8.00 7.94
N MET A 29 -11.53 6.97 7.12
CA MET A 29 -12.13 6.98 5.79
C MET A 29 -13.16 5.87 5.67
N SER A 30 -14.07 6.03 4.71
CA SER A 30 -14.95 4.92 4.35
C SER A 30 -14.13 3.86 3.60
N THR A 31 -14.58 2.62 3.68
CA THR A 31 -13.94 1.53 2.93
C THR A 31 -13.95 1.82 1.44
N SER A 32 -15.05 2.36 0.94
CA SER A 32 -15.18 2.73 -0.46
C SER A 32 -14.17 3.80 -0.87
N GLY A 33 -14.00 4.82 -0.02
CA GLY A 33 -13.03 5.90 -0.29
C GLY A 33 -11.62 5.39 -0.30
N TYR A 34 -11.27 4.54 0.66
CA TYR A 34 -9.94 3.96 0.69
C TYR A 34 -9.71 3.04 -0.52
N GLY A 35 -10.75 2.28 -0.91
CA GLY A 35 -10.65 1.41 -2.07
C GLY A 35 -10.30 2.15 -3.34
N LYS A 36 -10.81 3.39 -3.48
CA LYS A 36 -10.48 4.22 -4.63
C LYS A 36 -8.99 4.55 -4.67
N ILE A 37 -8.38 4.72 -3.50
CA ILE A 37 -6.94 4.95 -3.43
C ILE A 37 -6.20 3.72 -3.96
N GLU A 38 -6.54 2.54 -3.46
CA GLU A 38 -5.83 1.33 -3.86
C GLU A 38 -5.95 1.03 -5.35
N ARG A 39 -7.07 1.41 -5.95
CA ARG A 39 -7.26 1.19 -7.39
C ARG A 39 -6.63 2.28 -8.25
N GLY A 40 -6.11 3.35 -7.61
CA GLY A 40 -5.54 4.45 -8.38
C GLY A 40 -6.58 5.36 -8.99
N ASP A 41 -7.81 5.32 -8.48
CA ASP A 41 -8.90 6.12 -9.03
C ASP A 41 -8.85 7.58 -8.57
N VAL A 42 -8.06 7.88 -7.56
CA VAL A 42 -7.89 9.23 -7.05
C VAL A 42 -6.41 9.49 -6.86
N ASP A 43 -6.03 10.76 -6.93
CA ASP A 43 -4.64 11.12 -6.70
C ASP A 43 -4.30 10.98 -5.22
N LEU A 44 -3.12 10.44 -4.96
CA LEU A 44 -2.63 10.23 -3.60
C LEU A 44 -1.77 11.41 -3.19
N THR A 45 -2.20 12.10 -2.14
CA THR A 45 -1.39 13.19 -1.61
C THR A 45 -0.24 12.64 -0.78
N VAL A 46 0.81 13.46 -0.62
CA VAL A 46 1.95 13.05 0.20
C VAL A 46 1.50 12.80 1.64
N SER A 47 0.64 13.66 2.18
CA SER A 47 0.21 13.48 3.56
C SER A 47 -0.61 12.19 3.73
N LYS A 48 -1.44 11.85 2.75
CA LYS A 48 -2.20 10.61 2.84
C LYS A 48 -1.28 9.40 2.73
N LEU A 49 -0.27 9.47 1.88
CA LEU A 49 0.70 8.39 1.76
C LEU A 49 1.43 8.17 3.09
N ILE A 50 1.82 9.24 3.76
CA ILE A 50 2.48 9.14 5.06
C ILE A 50 1.56 8.46 6.07
N GLU A 51 0.27 8.84 6.08
CA GLU A 51 -0.71 8.22 6.98
C GLU A 51 -0.86 6.73 6.71
N ILE A 52 -0.95 6.37 5.43
CA ILE A 52 -1.08 4.96 5.03
C ILE A 52 0.15 4.18 5.49
N ALA A 53 1.34 4.73 5.28
CA ALA A 53 2.56 4.07 5.70
C ALA A 53 2.56 3.79 7.20
N LYS A 54 2.08 4.75 7.99
CA LYS A 54 1.98 4.56 9.44
C LYS A 54 1.04 3.42 9.80
N VAL A 55 -0.12 3.37 9.15
CA VAL A 55 -1.08 2.31 9.42
C VAL A 55 -0.51 0.95 9.05
N LEU A 56 0.21 0.89 7.91
CA LEU A 56 0.83 -0.35 7.45
C LEU A 56 2.12 -0.67 8.20
N GLN A 57 2.60 0.27 9.01
CA GLN A 57 3.83 0.11 9.80
C GLN A 57 5.05 -0.12 8.92
N VAL A 58 5.14 0.65 7.85
CA VAL A 58 6.29 0.63 6.95
C VAL A 58 6.68 2.07 6.66
N SER A 59 7.88 2.27 6.11
CA SER A 59 8.29 3.59 5.67
C SER A 59 7.69 3.88 4.30
N THR A 60 7.60 5.16 3.94
CA THR A 60 7.17 5.52 2.59
C THR A 60 8.16 4.99 1.56
N ASP A 61 9.45 4.99 1.91
CA ASP A 61 10.49 4.46 1.04
C ASP A 61 10.23 2.99 0.71
N PHE A 62 9.84 2.22 1.73
CA PHE A 62 9.52 0.81 1.54
C PHE A 62 8.38 0.64 0.54
N ILE A 63 7.35 1.51 0.64
CA ILE A 63 6.23 1.44 -0.28
C ILE A 63 6.68 1.69 -1.72
N PHE A 64 7.52 2.70 -1.92
CA PHE A 64 8.00 3.03 -3.26
C PHE A 64 8.85 1.93 -3.87
N LYS A 65 9.67 1.28 -3.05
CA LYS A 65 10.63 0.29 -3.52
C LYS A 65 10.12 -1.13 -3.49
N PHE A 66 8.93 -1.33 -2.92
CA PHE A 66 8.39 -2.67 -2.78
C PHE A 66 8.22 -3.34 -4.14
N ASN A 67 8.67 -4.58 -4.24
CA ASN A 67 8.56 -5.33 -5.49
C ASN A 67 8.51 -6.82 -5.17
N VAL A 68 7.34 -7.40 -5.38
CA VAL A 68 7.13 -8.83 -5.10
C VAL A 68 8.06 -9.70 -5.94
N SER A 69 8.28 -9.30 -7.19
CA SER A 69 9.16 -10.07 -8.08
C SER A 69 10.57 -10.16 -7.53
N LEU A 70 11.10 -9.05 -7.03
CA LEU A 70 12.45 -9.06 -6.45
C LEU A 70 12.51 -9.98 -5.24
N PHE A 71 11.45 -9.96 -4.45
CA PHE A 71 11.38 -10.77 -3.26
C PHE A 71 11.49 -12.26 -3.58
N PHE A 72 10.80 -12.70 -4.62
CA PHE A 72 10.82 -14.10 -5.04
C PHE A 72 12.07 -14.43 -5.85
N ASN A 73 12.56 -13.49 -6.64
CA ASN A 73 13.76 -13.71 -7.44
C ASN A 73 14.98 -13.98 -6.58
N GLU A 74 15.07 -13.34 -5.43
CA GLU A 74 16.16 -13.61 -4.51
C GLU A 74 16.21 -15.07 -4.11
N LYS A 75 15.05 -15.65 -3.87
CA LYS A 75 14.97 -17.05 -3.51
C LYS A 75 15.39 -17.96 -4.65
N GLU A 76 14.99 -17.57 -5.87
CA GLU A 76 15.32 -18.38 -7.03
C GLU A 76 16.81 -18.37 -7.35
N ASN A 77 17.46 -17.27 -7.07
CA ASN A 77 18.86 -17.11 -7.39
C ASN A 77 19.77 -17.77 -6.37
N ASN A 78 19.23 -18.21 -5.29
CA ASN A 78 19.98 -18.90 -4.27
C ASN A 78 19.82 -20.40 -4.39
#